data_1d35bd2725d2a0d687a086d5b3e429eb
#
_entry.id   1d35bd2725d2a0d687a086d5b3e429eb
#
_cell.length_a   1.000
_cell.length_b   1.000
_cell.length_c   1.000
_cell.angle_alpha   90.00
_cell.angle_beta   90.00
_cell.angle_gamma   90.00
#
_symmetry.space_group_name_H-M   'P 1'
#
loop_
_entity.id
_entity.type
_entity.pdbx_description
1 polymer ?
#
loop_
_entity_poly.entity_id
_entity_poly.type
_entity_poly.pdbx_seq_one_letter_code
_entity_poly.pdbx_strand_id
1 'polypeptide(L)'
;MIRLFVFCFFLCPLISFSNGCDSILLSLITNPGPFSVSNIDESSGIRNGLDYDGATIYYPDNGNYLSSIVIVPGFMNTELTVQNWGPFLASYGIVTMTIGTNALTDSEFQRRDALIDAIISLKDENNRSMSPLFGRLNTSSISVGGFSKGGGGAQLVAKLDSSIKAIVALYPFIDNPIVSDFNHSIPTLIISGQLDVIAPPAQHADIHYDLIPNSTKKLKYELSVGTHDALSGPYGGLNQVGERVLSFLGLFLENDSCYCPLLDITPSLSSQYISNISCLSSSVEFINDENYINSNMIFDLFGRPTYMSSNKIILFRNSKGNFYKKFIVE
;
A
#
# COMPACT_ATOMS: atom_id res chain seq x y z
N MET A 1 7.04 -67.22 -26.57
CA MET A 1 7.95 -66.04 -26.46
C MET A 1 7.10 -64.80 -26.32
N ILE A 2 6.85 -64.37 -25.08
CA ILE A 2 6.04 -63.16 -24.76
C ILE A 2 7.06 -62.07 -24.51
N ARG A 3 7.04 -61.02 -25.34
CA ARG A 3 7.86 -59.80 -25.15
C ARG A 3 7.09 -58.86 -24.21
N LEU A 4 7.65 -58.67 -23.01
CA LEU A 4 7.19 -57.71 -22.02
C LEU A 4 7.71 -56.33 -22.42
N PHE A 5 6.81 -55.41 -22.82
CA PHE A 5 7.17 -53.97 -23.00
C PHE A 5 7.08 -53.27 -21.66
N VAL A 6 8.23 -52.91 -21.10
CA VAL A 6 8.29 -52.04 -19.91
C VAL A 6 8.18 -50.58 -20.39
N PHE A 7 7.04 -49.96 -20.11
CA PHE A 7 6.85 -48.50 -20.26
C PHE A 7 7.48 -47.82 -19.05
N CYS A 8 8.68 -47.25 -19.24
CA CYS A 8 9.23 -46.33 -18.27
C CYS A 8 8.49 -44.97 -18.39
N PHE A 9 7.58 -44.69 -17.48
CA PHE A 9 7.07 -43.35 -17.26
C PHE A 9 8.17 -42.50 -16.62
N PHE A 10 8.86 -41.68 -17.41
CA PHE A 10 9.62 -40.58 -16.89
C PHE A 10 8.64 -39.52 -16.37
N LEU A 11 8.42 -39.53 -15.07
CA LEU A 11 7.86 -38.36 -14.34
C LEU A 11 8.94 -37.26 -14.38
N CYS A 12 8.88 -36.43 -15.39
CA CYS A 12 9.60 -35.15 -15.38
C CYS A 12 8.89 -34.26 -14.35
N PRO A 13 9.53 -33.83 -13.25
CA PRO A 13 8.94 -32.85 -12.38
C PRO A 13 8.78 -31.56 -13.17
N LEU A 14 7.55 -31.17 -13.44
CA LEU A 14 7.22 -29.83 -13.91
C LEU A 14 7.59 -28.86 -12.78
N ILE A 15 8.82 -28.38 -12.77
CA ILE A 15 9.22 -27.24 -11.97
C ILE A 15 8.54 -26.05 -12.65
N SER A 16 7.34 -25.71 -12.22
CA SER A 16 6.72 -24.43 -12.52
C SER A 16 7.45 -23.39 -11.68
N PHE A 17 8.38 -22.68 -12.27
CA PHE A 17 8.80 -21.38 -11.73
C PHE A 17 7.63 -20.42 -11.95
N SER A 18 6.66 -20.40 -11.03
CA SER A 18 5.81 -19.24 -10.87
C SER A 18 6.71 -18.16 -10.29
N ASN A 19 6.99 -17.10 -11.02
CA ASN A 19 7.58 -15.91 -10.44
C ASN A 19 6.60 -15.47 -9.35
N GLY A 20 7.04 -15.45 -8.07
CA GLY A 20 6.20 -15.16 -6.90
C GLY A 20 5.45 -13.83 -6.97
N CYS A 21 5.84 -12.95 -7.89
CA CYS A 21 5.18 -11.67 -8.14
C CYS A 21 3.84 -11.76 -8.91
N ASP A 22 3.57 -12.84 -9.63
CA ASP A 22 2.32 -12.94 -10.42
C ASP A 22 1.07 -13.06 -9.52
N SER A 23 1.20 -13.67 -8.35
CA SER A 23 0.12 -13.78 -7.37
C SER A 23 -0.25 -12.42 -6.75
N ILE A 24 0.72 -11.54 -6.56
CA ILE A 24 0.52 -10.19 -6.01
C ILE A 24 -0.22 -9.33 -7.01
N LEU A 25 0.19 -9.34 -8.28
CA LEU A 25 -0.51 -8.62 -9.34
C LEU A 25 -1.96 -9.08 -9.48
N LEU A 26 -2.22 -10.37 -9.34
CA LEU A 26 -3.57 -10.93 -9.40
C LEU A 26 -4.41 -10.50 -8.19
N SER A 27 -3.83 -10.46 -6.99
CA SER A 27 -4.53 -10.04 -5.76
C SER A 27 -4.91 -8.57 -5.77
N LEU A 28 -4.10 -7.68 -6.38
CA LEU A 28 -4.41 -6.25 -6.50
C LEU A 28 -5.61 -5.95 -7.41
N ILE A 29 -5.95 -6.88 -8.30
CA ILE A 29 -7.11 -6.77 -9.20
C ILE A 29 -8.40 -7.20 -8.48
N THR A 30 -8.28 -8.00 -7.41
CA THR A 30 -9.43 -8.47 -6.62
C THR A 30 -9.67 -7.54 -5.43
N ASN A 31 -10.82 -6.90 -5.39
CA ASN A 31 -11.25 -6.13 -4.23
C ASN A 31 -12.54 -6.79 -3.68
N PRO A 32 -12.55 -7.28 -2.45
CA PRO A 32 -11.49 -7.28 -1.43
C PRO A 32 -10.31 -8.21 -1.74
N GLY A 33 -9.22 -8.09 -0.95
CA GLY A 33 -8.07 -8.97 -1.01
C GLY A 33 -8.39 -10.43 -0.62
N PRO A 34 -7.39 -11.33 -0.66
CA PRO A 34 -7.61 -12.77 -0.53
C PRO A 34 -7.93 -13.27 0.90
N PHE A 35 -7.74 -12.43 1.93
CA PHE A 35 -7.94 -12.84 3.32
C PHE A 35 -9.31 -12.46 3.85
N SER A 36 -9.93 -13.37 4.61
CA SER A 36 -11.06 -13.06 5.49
C SER A 36 -10.58 -12.14 6.62
N VAL A 37 -11.42 -11.19 7.03
CA VAL A 37 -11.06 -10.14 7.97
C VAL A 37 -12.00 -10.19 9.18
N SER A 38 -11.40 -10.15 10.37
CA SER A 38 -12.08 -9.90 11.63
C SER A 38 -11.63 -8.58 12.24
N ASN A 39 -12.33 -8.11 13.24
CA ASN A 39 -11.94 -6.93 13.99
C ASN A 39 -12.16 -7.10 15.49
N ILE A 40 -11.46 -6.29 16.26
CA ILE A 40 -11.68 -6.03 17.68
C ILE A 40 -11.70 -4.53 17.91
N ASP A 41 -12.40 -4.11 18.94
CA ASP A 41 -12.50 -2.73 19.40
C ASP A 41 -12.22 -2.63 20.91
N GLU A 42 -12.42 -1.47 21.50
CA GLU A 42 -12.20 -1.25 22.93
C GLU A 42 -13.10 -2.14 23.81
N SER A 43 -14.29 -2.53 23.34
CA SER A 43 -15.15 -3.47 24.07
C SER A 43 -14.53 -4.86 24.19
N SER A 44 -13.60 -5.18 23.30
CA SER A 44 -12.81 -6.41 23.30
C SER A 44 -11.55 -6.32 24.18
N GLY A 45 -11.36 -5.20 24.88
CA GLY A 45 -10.27 -4.97 25.83
C GLY A 45 -8.99 -4.40 25.23
N ILE A 46 -9.05 -3.77 24.06
CA ILE A 46 -7.93 -2.95 23.57
C ILE A 46 -7.67 -1.85 24.61
N ARG A 47 -6.37 -1.59 24.85
CA ARG A 47 -5.98 -0.49 25.73
C ARG A 47 -6.54 0.83 25.20
N ASN A 48 -7.24 1.57 26.06
CA ASN A 48 -7.63 2.94 25.78
C ASN A 48 -6.43 3.86 26.04
N GLY A 49 -5.93 4.49 24.98
CA GLY A 49 -4.78 5.40 25.07
C GLY A 49 -5.13 6.73 25.71
N LEU A 50 -4.10 7.47 26.16
CA LEU A 50 -4.31 8.79 26.74
C LEU A 50 -4.50 9.87 25.67
N ASP A 51 -3.89 9.66 24.49
CA ASP A 51 -3.80 10.65 23.43
C ASP A 51 -4.77 10.40 22.27
N TYR A 52 -5.63 9.36 22.36
CA TYR A 52 -6.67 9.09 21.37
C TYR A 52 -7.95 8.58 22.05
N ASP A 53 -9.08 8.65 21.36
CA ASP A 53 -10.40 8.20 21.83
C ASP A 53 -11.06 7.35 20.73
N GLY A 54 -11.33 6.09 21.06
CA GLY A 54 -11.88 5.10 20.13
C GLY A 54 -10.83 4.46 19.22
N ALA A 55 -10.91 3.12 19.12
CA ALA A 55 -10.03 2.35 18.25
C ALA A 55 -10.69 1.06 17.76
N THR A 56 -10.44 0.73 16.50
CA THR A 56 -10.79 -0.56 15.91
C THR A 56 -9.56 -1.15 15.24
N ILE A 57 -9.24 -2.42 15.53
CA ILE A 57 -8.15 -3.16 14.89
C ILE A 57 -8.75 -4.21 13.96
N TYR A 58 -8.46 -4.11 12.68
CA TYR A 58 -8.82 -5.07 11.63
C TYR A 58 -7.63 -5.96 11.34
N TYR A 59 -7.86 -7.25 11.21
CA TYR A 59 -6.78 -8.22 10.99
C TYR A 59 -7.24 -9.39 10.11
N PRO A 60 -6.31 -10.00 9.34
CA PRO A 60 -6.62 -11.23 8.63
C PRO A 60 -6.84 -12.37 9.62
N ASP A 61 -7.85 -13.21 9.37
CA ASP A 61 -8.17 -14.35 10.25
C ASP A 61 -7.00 -15.32 10.40
N ASN A 62 -6.19 -15.43 9.35
CA ASN A 62 -5.01 -16.31 9.28
C ASN A 62 -3.74 -15.48 9.13
N GLY A 63 -2.62 -16.08 9.52
CA GLY A 63 -1.29 -15.50 9.39
C GLY A 63 -0.64 -15.20 10.73
N ASN A 64 0.69 -15.19 10.72
CA ASN A 64 1.54 -14.84 11.85
C ASN A 64 2.63 -13.91 11.36
N TYR A 65 3.27 -13.17 12.28
CA TYR A 65 4.30 -12.19 11.98
C TYR A 65 3.80 -11.06 11.07
N LEU A 66 2.57 -10.61 11.35
CA LEU A 66 1.84 -9.64 10.55
C LEU A 66 2.37 -8.23 10.78
N SER A 67 2.61 -7.52 9.70
CA SER A 67 2.92 -6.08 9.74
C SER A 67 1.65 -5.27 10.01
N SER A 68 1.83 -4.02 10.43
CA SER A 68 0.70 -3.20 10.87
C SER A 68 0.79 -1.75 10.40
N ILE A 69 -0.37 -1.09 10.35
CA ILE A 69 -0.48 0.35 10.17
C ILE A 69 -1.50 0.94 11.14
N VAL A 70 -1.20 2.12 11.70
CA VAL A 70 -2.16 2.93 12.48
C VAL A 70 -2.58 4.14 11.66
N ILE A 71 -3.90 4.41 11.58
CA ILE A 71 -4.46 5.48 10.74
C ILE A 71 -5.36 6.40 11.59
N VAL A 72 -5.11 7.72 11.51
CA VAL A 72 -5.84 8.76 12.23
C VAL A 72 -6.62 9.66 11.28
N PRO A 73 -7.85 10.12 11.66
CA PRO A 73 -8.67 11.01 10.83
C PRO A 73 -8.18 12.46 10.82
N GLY A 74 -8.87 13.31 10.05
CA GLY A 74 -8.65 14.74 9.93
C GLY A 74 -9.39 15.58 10.96
N PHE A 75 -9.30 16.90 10.82
CA PHE A 75 -10.00 17.90 11.64
C PHE A 75 -11.52 17.76 11.47
N MET A 76 -12.27 17.81 12.58
CA MET A 76 -13.72 17.58 12.64
C MET A 76 -14.17 16.22 12.14
N ASN A 77 -13.27 15.25 12.01
CA ASN A 77 -13.55 13.88 11.60
C ASN A 77 -13.44 12.91 12.77
N THR A 78 -14.31 11.92 12.77
CA THR A 78 -14.23 10.75 13.68
C THR A 78 -13.45 9.62 13.01
N GLU A 79 -13.17 8.54 13.75
CA GLU A 79 -12.58 7.30 13.23
C GLU A 79 -13.28 6.79 11.96
N LEU A 80 -14.62 6.93 11.88
CA LEU A 80 -15.43 6.46 10.74
C LEU A 80 -14.92 7.00 9.38
N THR A 81 -14.30 8.17 9.37
CA THR A 81 -13.78 8.77 8.15
C THR A 81 -12.68 7.93 7.51
N VAL A 82 -11.86 7.27 8.32
CA VAL A 82 -10.71 6.45 7.86
C VAL A 82 -10.95 4.96 8.03
N GLN A 83 -12.08 4.56 8.60
CA GLN A 83 -12.35 3.17 9.01
C GLN A 83 -12.35 2.19 7.83
N ASN A 84 -12.72 2.62 6.62
CA ASN A 84 -12.70 1.78 5.43
C ASN A 84 -11.30 1.26 5.05
N TRP A 85 -10.23 1.90 5.53
CA TRP A 85 -8.86 1.40 5.37
C TRP A 85 -8.64 0.09 6.12
N GLY A 86 -9.33 -0.09 7.25
CA GLY A 86 -9.22 -1.27 8.10
C GLY A 86 -9.47 -2.57 7.34
N PRO A 87 -10.71 -2.86 6.91
CA PRO A 87 -11.03 -4.09 6.19
C PRO A 87 -10.30 -4.18 4.85
N PHE A 88 -10.04 -3.05 4.18
CA PHE A 88 -9.29 -3.06 2.91
C PHE A 88 -7.88 -3.60 3.10
N LEU A 89 -7.04 -2.99 3.93
CA LEU A 89 -5.65 -3.40 4.12
C LEU A 89 -5.54 -4.76 4.83
N ALA A 90 -6.43 -5.05 5.78
CA ALA A 90 -6.45 -6.35 6.46
C ALA A 90 -6.77 -7.50 5.50
N SER A 91 -7.61 -7.26 4.48
CA SER A 91 -7.88 -8.28 3.44
C SER A 91 -6.65 -8.62 2.59
N TYR A 92 -5.61 -7.77 2.62
CA TYR A 92 -4.31 -8.01 1.98
C TYR A 92 -3.22 -8.43 2.97
N GLY A 93 -3.57 -8.68 4.24
CA GLY A 93 -2.63 -9.22 5.22
C GLY A 93 -2.01 -8.20 6.18
N ILE A 94 -2.34 -6.91 6.05
CA ILE A 94 -1.78 -5.84 6.88
C ILE A 94 -2.75 -5.52 8.02
N VAL A 95 -2.37 -5.79 9.27
CA VAL A 95 -3.17 -5.40 10.44
C VAL A 95 -3.33 -3.89 10.47
N THR A 96 -4.56 -3.42 10.53
CA THR A 96 -4.86 -2.00 10.45
C THR A 96 -5.64 -1.53 11.65
N MET A 97 -5.05 -0.63 12.42
CA MET A 97 -5.72 0.04 13.54
C MET A 97 -6.18 1.42 13.08
N THR A 98 -7.46 1.67 13.12
CA THR A 98 -8.03 3.01 12.95
C THR A 98 -8.36 3.58 14.31
N ILE A 99 -8.12 4.89 14.52
CA ILE A 99 -8.34 5.56 15.80
C ILE A 99 -9.17 6.83 15.63
N GLY A 100 -9.85 7.23 16.67
CA GLY A 100 -10.41 8.57 16.84
C GLY A 100 -9.40 9.52 17.49
N THR A 101 -9.85 10.69 17.87
CA THR A 101 -9.06 11.71 18.59
C THR A 101 -9.81 12.19 19.80
N ASN A 102 -9.11 12.63 20.85
CA ASN A 102 -9.71 13.11 22.10
C ASN A 102 -10.65 14.31 21.88
N ALA A 103 -10.33 15.15 20.89
CA ALA A 103 -11.22 16.19 20.41
C ALA A 103 -11.23 16.24 18.89
N LEU A 104 -12.38 16.48 18.27
CA LEU A 104 -12.50 16.63 16.81
C LEU A 104 -11.64 17.77 16.27
N THR A 105 -11.33 18.75 17.13
CA THR A 105 -10.52 19.93 16.80
C THR A 105 -9.02 19.75 17.03
N ASP A 106 -8.58 18.57 17.45
CA ASP A 106 -7.16 18.28 17.68
C ASP A 106 -6.30 18.71 16.49
N SER A 107 -5.14 19.29 16.79
CA SER A 107 -4.14 19.72 15.81
C SER A 107 -3.41 18.52 15.21
N GLU A 108 -2.63 18.75 14.16
CA GLU A 108 -1.72 17.74 13.60
C GLU A 108 -0.69 17.23 14.62
N PHE A 109 -0.29 18.03 15.59
CA PHE A 109 0.63 17.61 16.66
C PHE A 109 -0.05 16.66 17.65
N GLN A 110 -1.29 16.92 18.05
CA GLN A 110 -2.06 16.00 18.90
C GLN A 110 -2.37 14.70 18.16
N ARG A 111 -2.65 14.75 16.84
CA ARG A 111 -2.84 13.55 16.01
C ARG A 111 -1.56 12.74 15.83
N ARG A 112 -0.38 13.38 15.80
CA ARG A 112 0.91 12.71 15.90
C ARG A 112 1.05 11.95 17.21
N ASP A 113 0.72 12.60 18.34
CA ASP A 113 0.82 12.00 19.67
C ASP A 113 -0.19 10.83 19.80
N ALA A 114 -1.40 10.99 19.26
CA ALA A 114 -2.39 9.93 19.15
C ALA A 114 -1.89 8.70 18.39
N LEU A 115 -1.18 8.90 17.26
CA LEU A 115 -0.58 7.79 16.50
C LEU A 115 0.50 7.07 17.31
N ILE A 116 1.33 7.80 18.04
CA ILE A 116 2.40 7.21 18.88
C ILE A 116 1.80 6.40 20.03
N ASP A 117 0.76 6.91 20.70
CA ASP A 117 0.09 6.20 21.78
C ASP A 117 -0.67 4.96 21.27
N ALA A 118 -1.30 5.06 20.09
CA ALA A 118 -1.98 3.93 19.46
C ALA A 118 -0.99 2.83 19.02
N ILE A 119 0.23 3.16 18.61
CA ILE A 119 1.29 2.18 18.35
C ILE A 119 1.63 1.37 19.61
N ILE A 120 1.62 2.00 20.80
CA ILE A 120 1.82 1.30 22.06
C ILE A 120 0.70 0.29 22.28
N SER A 121 -0.57 0.73 22.10
CA SER A 121 -1.74 -0.13 22.26
C SER A 121 -1.74 -1.31 21.27
N LEU A 122 -1.33 -1.07 20.03
CA LEU A 122 -1.19 -2.13 19.02
C LEU A 122 -0.11 -3.16 19.42
N LYS A 123 1.03 -2.70 19.94
CA LYS A 123 2.10 -3.59 20.46
C LYS A 123 1.64 -4.38 21.68
N ASP A 124 0.80 -3.79 22.53
CA ASP A 124 0.24 -4.45 23.71
C ASP A 124 -0.68 -5.62 23.32
N GLU A 125 -1.41 -5.52 22.19
CA GLU A 125 -2.23 -6.61 21.68
C GLU A 125 -1.42 -7.88 21.35
N ASN A 126 -0.16 -7.72 20.95
CA ASN A 126 0.75 -8.85 20.74
C ASN A 126 1.12 -9.58 22.05
N ASN A 127 0.98 -8.92 23.20
CA ASN A 127 1.32 -9.45 24.51
C ASN A 127 0.09 -9.82 25.35
N ARG A 128 -1.08 -9.33 24.99
CA ARG A 128 -2.34 -9.59 25.71
C ARG A 128 -2.87 -11.00 25.39
N SER A 129 -2.82 -11.91 26.36
CA SER A 129 -3.17 -13.33 26.16
C SER A 129 -4.58 -13.60 25.68
N MET A 130 -5.53 -12.68 25.93
CA MET A 130 -6.92 -12.78 25.46
C MET A 130 -7.13 -12.14 24.08
N SER A 131 -6.11 -11.52 23.51
CA SER A 131 -6.17 -10.92 22.18
C SER A 131 -6.12 -12.00 21.09
N PRO A 132 -6.94 -11.90 20.04
CA PRO A 132 -6.75 -12.74 18.85
C PRO A 132 -5.43 -12.46 18.12
N LEU A 133 -4.74 -11.38 18.47
CA LEU A 133 -3.44 -10.99 17.92
C LEU A 133 -2.24 -11.43 18.79
N PHE A 134 -2.50 -12.13 19.90
CA PHE A 134 -1.44 -12.59 20.81
C PHE A 134 -0.35 -13.38 20.07
N GLY A 135 0.89 -12.88 20.09
CA GLY A 135 2.04 -13.49 19.42
C GLY A 135 2.00 -13.48 17.89
N ARG A 136 1.08 -12.75 17.26
CA ARG A 136 0.90 -12.74 15.80
C ARG A 136 1.48 -11.52 15.10
N LEU A 137 1.81 -10.44 15.83
CA LEU A 137 2.28 -9.20 15.23
C LEU A 137 3.80 -9.16 15.08
N ASN A 138 4.27 -8.60 13.98
CA ASN A 138 5.63 -8.13 13.83
C ASN A 138 5.73 -6.70 14.39
N THR A 139 6.03 -6.59 15.68
CA THR A 139 6.10 -5.30 16.38
C THR A 139 7.25 -4.40 15.89
N SER A 140 8.12 -4.90 15.00
CA SER A 140 9.17 -4.12 14.33
C SER A 140 8.77 -3.62 12.96
N SER A 141 7.60 -4.04 12.43
CA SER A 141 7.10 -3.64 11.12
C SER A 141 5.78 -2.90 11.26
N ILE A 142 5.88 -1.62 11.63
CA ILE A 142 4.73 -0.74 11.87
C ILE A 142 4.87 0.50 11.00
N SER A 143 3.77 0.90 10.38
CA SER A 143 3.61 2.13 9.60
C SER A 143 2.55 3.04 10.22
N VAL A 144 2.52 4.29 9.79
CA VAL A 144 1.49 5.25 10.18
C VAL A 144 0.85 5.88 8.96
N GLY A 145 -0.42 6.23 9.09
CA GLY A 145 -1.14 6.96 8.06
C GLY A 145 -2.14 7.92 8.66
N GLY A 146 -2.66 8.80 7.84
CA GLY A 146 -3.71 9.69 8.28
C GLY A 146 -4.26 10.56 7.17
N PHE A 147 -5.43 11.11 7.43
CA PHE A 147 -6.17 11.97 6.51
C PHE A 147 -6.12 13.44 6.97
N SER A 148 -5.91 14.39 6.05
CA SER A 148 -5.92 15.83 6.32
C SER A 148 -4.93 16.22 7.43
N LYS A 149 -5.35 16.84 8.52
CA LYS A 149 -4.51 17.06 9.71
C LYS A 149 -3.94 15.76 10.28
N GLY A 150 -4.65 14.63 10.11
CA GLY A 150 -4.11 13.31 10.43
C GLY A 150 -2.95 12.92 9.51
N GLY A 151 -3.02 13.23 8.22
CA GLY A 151 -1.91 13.05 7.27
C GLY A 151 -0.72 13.91 7.60
N GLY A 152 -0.95 15.14 8.10
CA GLY A 152 0.08 15.97 8.69
C GLY A 152 0.71 15.34 9.92
N GLY A 153 -0.14 14.89 10.87
CA GLY A 153 0.30 14.21 12.09
C GLY A 153 1.15 12.96 11.79
N ALA A 154 0.73 12.16 10.81
CA ALA A 154 1.48 10.97 10.39
C ALA A 154 2.91 11.32 9.90
N GLN A 155 3.09 12.41 9.17
CA GLN A 155 4.42 12.87 8.76
C GLN A 155 5.27 13.34 9.94
N LEU A 156 4.65 14.00 10.94
CA LEU A 156 5.33 14.47 12.13
C LEU A 156 5.80 13.35 13.07
N VAL A 157 5.24 12.14 12.97
CA VAL A 157 5.69 10.96 13.76
C VAL A 157 7.16 10.66 13.49
N ALA A 158 7.64 10.84 12.26
CA ALA A 158 9.01 10.55 11.87
C ALA A 158 10.08 11.24 12.73
N LYS A 159 9.75 12.38 13.31
CA LYS A 159 10.64 13.16 14.19
C LYS A 159 10.80 12.51 15.59
N LEU A 160 9.80 11.77 16.03
CA LEU A 160 9.74 11.19 17.38
C LEU A 160 10.02 9.69 17.39
N ASP A 161 9.64 8.98 16.32
CA ASP A 161 9.85 7.54 16.19
C ASP A 161 10.43 7.19 14.81
N SER A 162 11.74 7.01 14.76
CA SER A 162 12.47 6.61 13.54
C SER A 162 12.33 5.11 13.21
N SER A 163 11.67 4.31 14.06
CA SER A 163 11.47 2.87 13.82
C SER A 163 10.33 2.58 12.84
N ILE A 164 9.49 3.57 12.54
CA ILE A 164 8.39 3.49 11.57
C ILE A 164 8.91 3.12 10.18
N LYS A 165 8.23 2.19 9.50
CA LYS A 165 8.67 1.65 8.20
C LYS A 165 8.19 2.45 7.01
N ALA A 166 7.00 3.05 7.10
CA ALA A 166 6.44 3.87 6.03
C ALA A 166 5.43 4.87 6.59
N ILE A 167 5.26 5.98 5.88
CA ILE A 167 4.26 7.01 6.17
C ILE A 167 3.30 7.11 4.98
N VAL A 168 1.99 7.11 5.26
CA VAL A 168 0.92 7.33 4.27
C VAL A 168 0.17 8.60 4.63
N ALA A 169 0.43 9.68 3.91
CA ALA A 169 -0.17 10.98 4.12
C ALA A 169 -1.27 11.25 3.07
N LEU A 170 -2.54 11.11 3.49
CA LEU A 170 -3.70 11.32 2.64
C LEU A 170 -4.18 12.76 2.75
N TYR A 171 -4.08 13.53 1.66
CA TYR A 171 -4.52 14.95 1.63
C TYR A 171 -3.95 15.75 2.81
N PRO A 172 -2.63 15.66 3.07
CA PRO A 172 -2.05 16.12 4.31
C PRO A 172 -2.18 17.63 4.48
N PHE A 173 -2.47 18.03 5.72
CA PHE A 173 -2.53 19.42 6.14
C PHE A 173 -1.62 19.64 7.36
N ILE A 174 -0.71 20.59 7.28
CA ILE A 174 0.09 21.09 8.41
C ILE A 174 0.03 22.60 8.40
N ASP A 175 -0.28 23.20 9.55
CA ASP A 175 -0.17 24.64 9.72
C ASP A 175 1.32 25.04 9.78
N ASN A 176 1.77 25.88 8.84
CA ASN A 176 3.15 26.41 8.79
C ASN A 176 4.23 25.32 8.84
N PRO A 177 4.31 24.41 7.84
CA PRO A 177 5.29 23.35 7.80
C PRO A 177 6.71 23.91 7.74
N ILE A 178 7.65 23.32 8.51
CA ILE A 178 9.06 23.73 8.54
C ILE A 178 9.97 22.55 8.15
N VAL A 179 11.15 22.85 7.61
CA VAL A 179 12.12 21.86 7.12
C VAL A 179 12.44 20.78 8.15
N SER A 180 12.59 21.17 9.44
CA SER A 180 12.93 20.22 10.50
C SER A 180 11.87 19.16 10.77
N ASP A 181 10.63 19.36 10.35
CA ASP A 181 9.53 18.41 10.53
C ASP A 181 9.60 17.28 9.50
N PHE A 182 10.27 17.52 8.37
CA PHE A 182 10.38 16.58 7.25
C PHE A 182 11.78 15.98 7.09
N ASN A 183 12.73 16.35 7.95
CA ASN A 183 14.10 15.83 7.86
C ASN A 183 14.21 14.43 8.48
N HIS A 184 13.78 13.43 7.72
CA HIS A 184 13.80 12.01 8.11
C HIS A 184 14.15 11.12 6.91
N SER A 185 14.42 9.82 7.17
CA SER A 185 14.71 8.81 6.15
C SER A 185 13.57 7.82 5.92
N ILE A 186 12.41 8.01 6.58
CA ILE A 186 11.28 7.09 6.48
C ILE A 186 10.57 7.27 5.13
N PRO A 187 10.40 6.20 4.34
CA PRO A 187 9.65 6.26 3.08
C PRO A 187 8.28 6.89 3.25
N THR A 188 7.93 7.84 2.39
CA THR A 188 6.69 8.62 2.52
C THR A 188 5.90 8.67 1.22
N LEU A 189 4.64 8.24 1.29
CA LEU A 189 3.63 8.42 0.26
C LEU A 189 2.75 9.61 0.60
N ILE A 190 2.61 10.55 -0.33
CA ILE A 190 1.69 11.69 -0.24
C ILE A 190 0.63 11.53 -1.33
N ILE A 191 -0.64 11.51 -0.94
CA ILE A 191 -1.76 11.55 -1.89
C ILE A 191 -2.49 12.87 -1.72
N SER A 192 -2.77 13.56 -2.82
CA SER A 192 -3.48 14.83 -2.86
C SER A 192 -4.58 14.82 -3.93
N GLY A 193 -5.44 15.82 -3.92
CA GLY A 193 -6.49 15.98 -4.92
C GLY A 193 -6.33 17.30 -5.67
N GLN A 194 -6.38 17.26 -6.99
CA GLN A 194 -6.22 18.43 -7.85
C GLN A 194 -7.22 19.56 -7.53
N LEU A 195 -8.44 19.19 -7.13
CA LEU A 195 -9.54 20.12 -6.82
C LEU A 195 -9.76 20.31 -5.32
N ASP A 196 -8.77 19.93 -4.49
CA ASP A 196 -8.82 20.13 -3.05
C ASP A 196 -8.70 21.62 -2.70
N VAL A 197 -9.78 22.17 -2.16
CA VAL A 197 -9.84 23.58 -1.73
C VAL A 197 -9.57 23.76 -0.23
N ILE A 198 -9.51 22.66 0.55
CA ILE A 198 -9.22 22.66 1.99
C ILE A 198 -7.73 22.54 2.23
N ALA A 199 -7.08 21.56 1.55
CA ALA A 199 -5.63 21.37 1.53
C ALA A 199 -5.10 21.45 0.09
N PRO A 200 -5.14 22.64 -0.54
CA PRO A 200 -4.69 22.79 -1.92
C PRO A 200 -3.27 22.23 -2.10
N PRO A 201 -3.02 21.38 -3.11
CA PRO A 201 -1.72 20.72 -3.29
C PRO A 201 -0.55 21.69 -3.26
N ALA A 202 -0.65 22.85 -3.93
CA ALA A 202 0.39 23.86 -3.98
C ALA A 202 0.73 24.50 -2.61
N GLN A 203 -0.17 24.41 -1.62
CA GLN A 203 0.04 24.96 -0.28
C GLN A 203 0.42 23.88 0.75
N HIS A 204 0.18 22.62 0.45
CA HIS A 204 0.41 21.49 1.38
C HIS A 204 1.22 20.36 0.74
N ALA A 205 0.62 19.50 -0.06
CA ALA A 205 1.25 18.28 -0.58
C ALA A 205 2.55 18.54 -1.35
N ASP A 206 2.60 19.60 -2.16
CA ASP A 206 3.79 19.98 -2.93
C ASP A 206 4.91 20.45 -2.00
N ILE A 207 4.57 21.33 -1.04
CA ILE A 207 5.51 21.82 -0.04
C ILE A 207 6.03 20.65 0.82
N HIS A 208 5.14 19.78 1.29
CA HIS A 208 5.55 18.61 2.09
C HIS A 208 6.51 17.70 1.29
N TYR A 209 6.19 17.43 0.02
CA TYR A 209 7.05 16.63 -0.84
C TYR A 209 8.43 17.27 -1.03
N ASP A 210 8.48 18.57 -1.26
CA ASP A 210 9.73 19.31 -1.48
C ASP A 210 10.60 19.40 -0.21
N LEU A 211 9.97 19.49 0.98
CA LEU A 211 10.66 19.54 2.26
C LEU A 211 11.25 18.19 2.68
N ILE A 212 10.70 17.07 2.24
CA ILE A 212 11.29 15.74 2.47
C ILE A 212 12.60 15.63 1.70
N PRO A 213 13.73 15.21 2.33
CA PRO A 213 15.02 15.09 1.65
C PRO A 213 14.96 14.18 0.41
N ASN A 214 15.71 14.51 -0.63
CA ASN A 214 15.80 13.67 -1.83
C ASN A 214 16.48 12.31 -1.59
N SER A 215 17.19 12.16 -0.48
CA SER A 215 17.73 10.87 -0.03
C SER A 215 16.64 9.93 0.54
N THR A 216 15.52 10.49 0.99
CA THR A 216 14.36 9.74 1.46
C THR A 216 13.53 9.24 0.29
N LYS A 217 13.13 7.97 0.31
CA LYS A 217 12.21 7.43 -0.70
C LYS A 217 10.85 8.08 -0.53
N LYS A 218 10.39 8.76 -1.58
CA LYS A 218 9.13 9.53 -1.54
C LYS A 218 8.39 9.42 -2.86
N LEU A 219 7.06 9.40 -2.74
CA LEU A 219 6.14 9.40 -3.86
C LEU A 219 4.99 10.35 -3.58
N LYS A 220 4.67 11.22 -4.55
CA LYS A 220 3.46 12.04 -4.55
C LYS A 220 2.56 11.63 -5.70
N TYR A 221 1.31 11.32 -5.36
CA TYR A 221 0.23 11.05 -6.31
C TYR A 221 -0.88 12.07 -6.12
N GLU A 222 -1.09 12.92 -7.13
CA GLU A 222 -2.21 13.85 -7.17
C GLU A 222 -3.30 13.29 -8.06
N LEU A 223 -4.46 13.02 -7.44
CA LEU A 223 -5.62 12.52 -8.14
C LEU A 223 -6.28 13.63 -8.95
N SER A 224 -6.43 13.46 -10.26
CA SER A 224 -7.21 14.35 -11.10
C SER A 224 -8.67 14.38 -10.63
N VAL A 225 -9.28 15.54 -10.63
CA VAL A 225 -10.66 15.80 -10.13
C VAL A 225 -10.89 15.40 -8.66
N GLY A 226 -9.87 15.07 -7.90
CA GLY A 226 -9.96 14.74 -6.46
C GLY A 226 -10.27 15.98 -5.64
N THR A 227 -11.30 15.91 -4.77
CA THR A 227 -11.63 16.89 -3.75
C THR A 227 -11.23 16.39 -2.36
N HIS A 228 -11.20 17.25 -1.35
CA HIS A 228 -10.74 16.88 -0.01
C HIS A 228 -11.52 15.69 0.60
N ASP A 229 -12.84 15.73 0.50
CA ASP A 229 -13.73 14.76 1.18
C ASP A 229 -13.89 13.43 0.43
N ALA A 230 -13.60 13.41 -0.88
CA ALA A 230 -13.90 12.25 -1.71
C ALA A 230 -13.01 11.04 -1.46
N LEU A 231 -11.95 11.14 -0.65
CA LEU A 231 -10.83 10.19 -0.69
C LEU A 231 -10.19 9.89 0.66
N SER A 232 -10.95 10.04 1.74
CA SER A 232 -10.51 9.57 3.07
C SER A 232 -10.34 8.03 3.14
N GLY A 233 -10.89 7.29 2.16
CA GLY A 233 -10.88 5.84 2.07
C GLY A 233 -10.14 5.28 0.83
N PRO A 234 -9.98 3.95 0.74
CA PRO A 234 -9.17 3.28 -0.28
C PRO A 234 -9.80 3.27 -1.69
N TYR A 235 -11.10 3.54 -1.81
CA TYR A 235 -11.83 3.37 -3.06
C TYR A 235 -11.79 4.59 -3.99
N GLY A 236 -11.08 5.64 -3.58
CA GLY A 236 -10.90 6.85 -4.37
C GLY A 236 -10.21 6.59 -5.71
N GLY A 237 -10.58 7.40 -6.73
CA GLY A 237 -10.00 7.30 -8.06
C GLY A 237 -10.19 5.93 -8.71
N LEU A 238 -11.37 5.34 -8.60
CA LEU A 238 -11.66 3.98 -9.10
C LEU A 238 -10.70 2.93 -8.49
N ASN A 239 -10.49 2.99 -7.19
CA ASN A 239 -9.59 2.16 -6.37
C ASN A 239 -8.08 2.47 -6.54
N GLN A 240 -7.68 3.38 -7.42
CA GLN A 240 -6.26 3.68 -7.67
C GLN A 240 -5.55 4.23 -6.42
N VAL A 241 -6.27 4.89 -5.51
CA VAL A 241 -5.74 5.35 -4.22
C VAL A 241 -5.36 4.15 -3.35
N GLY A 242 -6.27 3.20 -3.17
CA GLY A 242 -6.02 1.97 -2.39
C GLY A 242 -4.90 1.12 -2.97
N GLU A 243 -4.90 0.92 -4.29
CA GLU A 243 -3.85 0.18 -5.00
C GLU A 243 -2.46 0.84 -4.79
N ARG A 244 -2.40 2.16 -4.79
CA ARG A 244 -1.15 2.89 -4.59
C ARG A 244 -0.64 2.78 -3.16
N VAL A 245 -1.53 2.94 -2.16
CA VAL A 245 -1.19 2.74 -0.75
C VAL A 245 -0.73 1.31 -0.49
N LEU A 246 -1.47 0.32 -1.00
CA LEU A 246 -1.11 -1.09 -0.84
C LEU A 246 0.24 -1.40 -1.48
N SER A 247 0.50 -0.92 -2.71
CA SER A 247 1.79 -1.13 -3.37
C SER A 247 2.95 -0.48 -2.61
N PHE A 248 2.73 0.70 -2.04
CA PHE A 248 3.73 1.38 -1.24
C PHE A 248 4.02 0.65 0.08
N LEU A 249 3.00 0.21 0.78
CA LEU A 249 3.15 -0.58 2.01
C LEU A 249 3.76 -1.96 1.70
N GLY A 250 3.37 -2.62 0.61
CA GLY A 250 3.97 -3.87 0.20
C GLY A 250 5.49 -3.75 0.01
N LEU A 251 5.95 -2.66 -0.63
CA LEU A 251 7.38 -2.43 -0.82
C LEU A 251 8.11 -2.08 0.48
N PHE A 252 7.60 -1.13 1.27
CA PHE A 252 8.37 -0.54 2.37
C PHE A 252 8.03 -1.10 3.76
N LEU A 253 6.81 -1.59 3.97
CA LEU A 253 6.39 -2.21 5.21
C LEU A 253 6.63 -3.71 5.20
N GLU A 254 6.21 -4.40 4.12
CA GLU A 254 6.39 -5.85 3.95
C GLU A 254 7.78 -6.22 3.38
N ASN A 255 8.54 -5.23 2.87
CA ASN A 255 9.82 -5.42 2.20
C ASN A 255 9.72 -6.39 1.00
N ASP A 256 8.59 -6.35 0.28
CA ASP A 256 8.36 -7.17 -0.90
C ASP A 256 8.61 -6.39 -2.19
N SER A 257 9.70 -6.70 -2.86
CA SER A 257 10.13 -6.04 -4.08
C SER A 257 9.17 -6.24 -5.26
N CYS A 258 8.26 -7.20 -5.19
CA CYS A 258 7.25 -7.44 -6.23
C CYS A 258 6.28 -6.28 -6.39
N TYR A 259 6.09 -5.47 -5.34
CA TYR A 259 5.27 -4.26 -5.40
C TYR A 259 5.96 -3.08 -6.10
N CYS A 260 7.29 -3.11 -6.23
CA CYS A 260 8.04 -1.98 -6.76
C CYS A 260 7.66 -1.59 -8.19
N PRO A 261 7.53 -2.51 -9.16
CA PRO A 261 7.13 -2.14 -10.52
C PRO A 261 5.74 -1.48 -10.61
N LEU A 262 4.87 -1.73 -9.62
CA LEU A 262 3.54 -1.11 -9.57
C LEU A 262 3.63 0.38 -9.23
N LEU A 263 4.68 0.79 -8.50
CA LEU A 263 4.94 2.19 -8.17
C LEU A 263 5.56 2.98 -9.32
N ASP A 264 6.09 2.31 -10.35
CA ASP A 264 6.58 2.96 -11.57
C ASP A 264 5.45 3.29 -12.56
N ILE A 265 4.26 2.68 -12.37
CA ILE A 265 3.11 2.90 -13.26
C ILE A 265 2.34 4.13 -12.79
N THR A 266 2.28 5.16 -13.61
CA THR A 266 1.44 6.34 -13.35
C THR A 266 -0.04 5.95 -13.40
N PRO A 267 -0.83 6.24 -12.34
CA PRO A 267 -2.26 5.97 -12.36
C PRO A 267 -2.98 6.78 -13.45
N SER A 268 -3.99 6.19 -14.08
CA SER A 268 -4.71 6.84 -15.20
C SER A 268 -5.47 8.09 -14.79
N LEU A 269 -5.88 8.17 -13.50
CA LEU A 269 -6.53 9.35 -12.93
C LEU A 269 -5.51 10.19 -12.14
N SER A 270 -4.39 10.52 -12.75
CA SER A 270 -3.34 11.33 -12.15
C SER A 270 -3.20 12.66 -12.88
N SER A 271 -3.28 13.76 -12.14
CA SER A 271 -2.87 15.10 -12.63
C SER A 271 -1.38 15.33 -12.40
N GLN A 272 -0.81 14.69 -11.37
CA GLN A 272 0.61 14.69 -11.10
C GLN A 272 1.05 13.40 -10.40
N TYR A 273 2.21 12.86 -10.83
CA TYR A 273 2.81 11.67 -10.25
C TYR A 273 4.33 11.84 -10.22
N ILE A 274 4.89 12.01 -9.03
CA ILE A 274 6.31 12.28 -8.85
C ILE A 274 6.89 11.27 -7.86
N SER A 275 7.99 10.61 -8.22
CA SER A 275 8.64 9.61 -7.38
C SER A 275 10.15 9.67 -7.54
N ASN A 276 10.89 9.41 -6.45
CA ASN A 276 12.32 9.07 -6.48
C ASN A 276 12.58 7.61 -6.13
N ILE A 277 11.53 6.79 -6.14
CA ILE A 277 11.63 5.35 -5.98
C ILE A 277 12.08 4.78 -7.32
N SER A 278 13.18 4.07 -7.33
CA SER A 278 13.64 3.34 -8.51
C SER A 278 13.58 1.86 -8.19
N CYS A 279 12.82 1.12 -8.98
CA CYS A 279 12.83 -0.32 -8.94
C CYS A 279 14.05 -0.78 -9.74
N LEU A 280 15.03 -1.37 -9.06
CA LEU A 280 16.06 -2.09 -9.80
C LEU A 280 15.32 -3.14 -10.63
N SER A 281 15.16 -2.90 -11.91
CA SER A 281 14.81 -3.97 -12.82
C SER A 281 15.90 -5.02 -12.62
N SER A 282 15.58 -6.13 -11.92
CA SER A 282 16.27 -7.37 -12.22
C SER A 282 16.21 -7.43 -13.74
N SER A 283 17.34 -7.31 -14.39
CA SER A 283 17.47 -7.21 -15.83
C SER A 283 16.49 -8.17 -16.48
N VAL A 284 15.37 -7.65 -16.97
CA VAL A 284 14.69 -8.33 -18.06
C VAL A 284 15.73 -8.23 -19.17
N GLU A 285 16.47 -9.29 -19.39
CA GLU A 285 17.22 -9.44 -20.62
C GLU A 285 16.20 -9.24 -21.73
N PHE A 286 16.27 -8.10 -22.37
CA PHE A 286 15.61 -7.90 -23.65
C PHE A 286 16.24 -8.92 -24.59
N ILE A 287 15.65 -10.08 -24.69
CA ILE A 287 15.95 -11.00 -25.78
C ILE A 287 15.46 -10.25 -27.02
N ASN A 288 16.38 -9.55 -27.66
CA ASN A 288 16.21 -9.00 -29.01
C ASN A 288 16.15 -10.18 -29.98
N ASP A 289 15.12 -10.97 -29.89
CA ASP A 289 14.85 -12.07 -30.81
C ASP A 289 13.77 -11.57 -31.78
N GLU A 290 14.20 -10.90 -32.83
CA GLU A 290 13.33 -10.46 -33.96
C GLU A 290 12.55 -11.63 -34.59
N ASN A 291 12.87 -12.88 -34.22
CA ASN A 291 12.21 -14.08 -34.72
C ASN A 291 10.94 -14.51 -33.98
N TYR A 292 10.51 -13.79 -32.93
CA TYR A 292 9.35 -14.19 -32.11
C TYR A 292 8.03 -13.48 -32.42
N ILE A 293 7.98 -12.57 -33.41
CA ILE A 293 6.79 -11.76 -33.72
C ILE A 293 5.76 -12.51 -34.62
N ASN A 294 5.82 -13.81 -34.71
CA ASN A 294 4.86 -14.59 -35.50
C ASN A 294 3.80 -15.35 -34.67
N SER A 295 3.45 -14.89 -33.46
CA SER A 295 2.33 -15.44 -32.73
C SER A 295 1.09 -14.54 -32.83
N ASN A 296 0.09 -15.04 -33.52
CA ASN A 296 -1.13 -14.31 -33.90
C ASN A 296 -2.10 -13.96 -32.77
N MET A 297 -1.72 -14.09 -31.49
CA MET A 297 -2.62 -13.78 -30.37
C MET A 297 -1.90 -13.06 -29.24
N ILE A 298 -2.31 -11.83 -29.02
CA ILE A 298 -1.88 -10.96 -27.92
C ILE A 298 -3.08 -10.82 -26.97
N PHE A 299 -2.84 -10.98 -25.67
CA PHE A 299 -3.88 -10.89 -24.65
C PHE A 299 -3.55 -9.78 -23.65
N ASP A 300 -4.58 -9.10 -23.13
CA ASP A 300 -4.44 -8.24 -21.95
C ASP A 300 -4.27 -9.11 -20.69
N LEU A 301 -4.04 -8.44 -19.54
CA LEU A 301 -3.88 -9.13 -18.25
C LEU A 301 -5.10 -9.95 -17.82
N PHE A 302 -6.25 -9.74 -18.46
CA PHE A 302 -7.50 -10.48 -18.20
C PHE A 302 -7.69 -11.65 -19.16
N GLY A 303 -6.67 -11.97 -19.99
CA GLY A 303 -6.76 -13.02 -21.00
C GLY A 303 -7.62 -12.68 -22.20
N ARG A 304 -8.00 -11.41 -22.42
CA ARG A 304 -8.77 -10.97 -23.58
C ARG A 304 -7.86 -10.63 -24.74
N PRO A 305 -8.17 -11.02 -25.98
CA PRO A 305 -7.42 -10.61 -27.15
C PRO A 305 -7.31 -9.06 -27.21
N THR A 306 -6.11 -8.56 -27.45
CA THR A 306 -5.85 -7.12 -27.50
C THR A 306 -4.82 -6.80 -28.60
N TYR A 307 -4.59 -5.49 -28.83
CA TYR A 307 -3.60 -5.00 -29.78
C TYR A 307 -2.40 -4.41 -29.05
N MET A 308 -1.23 -4.41 -29.69
CA MET A 308 -0.07 -3.70 -29.16
C MET A 308 -0.41 -2.21 -28.99
N SER A 309 -0.22 -1.71 -27.78
CA SER A 309 -0.29 -0.28 -27.48
C SER A 309 0.73 0.05 -26.38
N SER A 310 1.31 1.25 -26.44
CA SER A 310 2.25 1.77 -25.46
C SER A 310 1.67 1.77 -24.05
N ASN A 311 2.55 1.66 -23.06
CA ASN A 311 2.22 1.70 -21.63
C ASN A 311 1.23 0.62 -21.15
N LYS A 312 1.27 -0.56 -21.76
CA LYS A 312 0.48 -1.73 -21.35
C LYS A 312 1.33 -2.95 -21.12
N ILE A 313 0.92 -3.74 -20.14
CA ILE A 313 1.43 -5.09 -19.95
C ILE A 313 0.63 -6.01 -20.87
N ILE A 314 1.33 -6.78 -21.70
CA ILE A 314 0.74 -7.68 -22.67
C ILE A 314 1.26 -9.09 -22.42
N LEU A 315 0.38 -10.07 -22.48
CA LEU A 315 0.70 -11.48 -22.44
C LEU A 315 0.79 -12.04 -23.85
N PHE A 316 1.92 -12.64 -24.19
CA PHE A 316 2.13 -13.35 -25.44
C PHE A 316 2.08 -14.85 -25.21
N ARG A 317 1.44 -15.58 -26.11
CA ARG A 317 1.55 -17.03 -26.15
C ARG A 317 2.42 -17.43 -27.35
N ASN A 318 3.51 -18.16 -27.09
CA ASN A 318 4.34 -18.65 -28.19
C ASN A 318 3.73 -19.86 -28.89
N SER A 319 4.31 -20.28 -30.03
CA SER A 319 3.90 -21.46 -30.80
C SER A 319 3.96 -22.78 -30.01
N LYS A 320 4.70 -22.83 -28.89
CA LYS A 320 4.81 -23.98 -27.99
C LYS A 320 3.78 -23.94 -26.83
N GLY A 321 2.90 -22.91 -26.81
CA GLY A 321 1.86 -22.76 -25.80
C GLY A 321 2.29 -22.03 -24.51
N ASN A 322 3.55 -21.61 -24.40
CA ASN A 322 4.03 -20.89 -23.21
C ASN A 322 3.63 -19.42 -23.26
N PHE A 323 3.27 -18.87 -22.09
CA PHE A 323 2.94 -17.45 -21.94
C PHE A 323 4.16 -16.65 -21.53
N TYR A 324 4.32 -15.48 -22.15
CA TYR A 324 5.35 -14.48 -21.83
C TYR A 324 4.66 -13.15 -21.56
N LYS A 325 5.21 -12.40 -20.61
CA LYS A 325 4.74 -11.07 -20.26
C LYS A 325 5.71 -10.03 -20.83
N LYS A 326 5.20 -9.02 -21.51
CA LYS A 326 6.00 -7.89 -22.01
C LYS A 326 5.33 -6.58 -21.64
N PHE A 327 6.12 -5.65 -21.09
CA PHE A 327 5.71 -4.26 -20.93
C PHE A 327 6.20 -3.49 -22.15
N ILE A 328 5.31 -2.77 -22.82
CA ILE A 328 5.66 -1.95 -23.96
C ILE A 328 5.73 -0.50 -23.50
N VAL A 329 6.93 0.06 -23.56
CA VAL A 329 7.21 1.48 -23.35
C VAL A 329 7.53 2.08 -24.70
N GLU A 330 6.91 3.22 -25.03
CA GLU A 330 7.37 4.10 -26.13
C GLU A 330 8.45 5.04 -25.66
#